data_86340b9595d990f7c6dbabb887c4aa96
#
_entry.id   86340b9595d990f7c6dbabb887c4aa96
#
_cell.length_a   1.000
_cell.length_b   1.000
_cell.length_c   1.000
_cell.angle_alpha   90.00
_cell.angle_beta   90.00
_cell.angle_gamma   90.00
#
_symmetry.space_group_name_H-M   'P 1'
#
loop_
_entity.id
_entity.type
_entity.pdbx_description
1 polymer ?
#
loop_
_entity_poly.entity_id
_entity_poly.type
_entity_poly.pdbx_seq_one_letter_code
_entity_poly.pdbx_strand_id
1 'polypeptide(L)'
;MLAAARELEEETGYHSENLTHLLSLRTTVAFCNEKIEIYVAQDLKPTHQHLDEDEFIDVYAYSVDELCEMIYSGKIEDGKTIAAIMSYKAKYEK
;
A
#
# COMPACT_ATOMS: atom_id res chain seq x y z
N MET A 1 0.31 -1.08 -14.13
CA MET A 1 0.45 -2.43 -13.56
C MET A 1 1.90 -2.88 -13.47
N LEU A 2 2.65 -2.81 -14.57
CA LEU A 2 4.06 -3.21 -14.51
C LEU A 2 4.89 -2.39 -13.53
N ALA A 3 4.63 -1.10 -13.45
CA ALA A 3 5.33 -0.23 -12.52
C ALA A 3 5.01 -0.57 -11.06
N ALA A 4 3.74 -0.86 -10.76
CA ALA A 4 3.33 -1.23 -9.42
C ALA A 4 3.94 -2.56 -8.98
N ALA A 5 3.99 -3.54 -9.87
CA ALA A 5 4.60 -4.83 -9.59
C ALA A 5 6.10 -4.71 -9.34
N ARG A 6 6.77 -3.89 -10.14
CA ARG A 6 8.19 -3.64 -9.98
C ARG A 6 8.50 -2.93 -8.66
N GLU A 7 7.73 -1.90 -8.32
CA GLU A 7 7.93 -1.16 -7.08
C GLU A 7 7.66 -2.03 -5.85
N LEU A 8 6.64 -2.89 -5.91
CA LEU A 8 6.37 -3.85 -4.84
C LEU A 8 7.60 -4.72 -4.59
N GLU A 9 8.18 -5.27 -5.65
CA GLU A 9 9.34 -6.14 -5.54
C GLU A 9 10.57 -5.39 -5.04
N GLU A 10 10.84 -4.21 -5.61
CA GLU A 10 11.99 -3.41 -5.23
C GLU A 10 11.94 -2.95 -3.77
N GLU A 11 10.76 -2.53 -3.31
CA GLU A 11 10.61 -1.95 -1.98
C GLU A 11 10.37 -2.97 -0.88
N THR A 12 9.66 -4.06 -1.18
CA THR A 12 9.28 -5.04 -0.14
C THR A 12 9.98 -6.37 -0.25
N GLY A 13 10.56 -6.69 -1.40
CA GLY A 13 11.13 -8.01 -1.63
C GLY A 13 10.11 -9.08 -1.92
N TYR A 14 8.88 -8.70 -2.28
CA TYR A 14 7.84 -9.64 -2.65
C TYR A 14 7.39 -9.44 -4.08
N HIS A 15 7.12 -10.55 -4.76
CA HIS A 15 6.58 -10.55 -6.12
C HIS A 15 5.13 -11.00 -6.09
N SER A 16 4.30 -10.37 -6.90
CA SER A 16 2.91 -10.78 -7.07
C SER A 16 2.52 -10.67 -8.54
N GLU A 17 1.85 -11.70 -9.03
CA GLU A 17 1.24 -11.71 -10.35
C GLU A 17 -0.25 -11.38 -10.26
N ASN A 18 -0.76 -11.22 -9.04
CA ASN A 18 -2.17 -10.94 -8.79
C ASN A 18 -2.32 -9.56 -8.16
N LEU A 19 -2.25 -8.52 -8.99
CA LEU A 19 -2.45 -7.13 -8.59
C LEU A 19 -3.83 -6.67 -9.07
N THR A 20 -4.65 -6.23 -8.14
CA THR A 20 -5.99 -5.73 -8.43
C THR A 20 -6.09 -4.28 -8.03
N HIS A 21 -6.57 -3.44 -8.95
CA HIS A 21 -6.80 -2.03 -8.63
C HIS A 21 -7.91 -1.91 -7.59
N LEU A 22 -7.60 -1.25 -6.48
CA LEU A 22 -8.56 -1.07 -5.39
C LEU A 22 -9.30 0.25 -5.52
N LEU A 23 -8.56 1.34 -5.65
CA LEU A 23 -9.15 2.67 -5.78
C LEU A 23 -8.14 3.67 -6.34
N SER A 24 -8.67 4.80 -6.78
CA SER A 24 -7.87 5.97 -7.14
C SER A 24 -8.24 7.10 -6.20
N LEU A 25 -7.28 7.92 -5.82
CA LEU A 25 -7.57 9.08 -5.00
C LEU A 25 -6.71 10.26 -5.45
N ARG A 26 -7.14 11.45 -5.08
CA ARG A 26 -6.39 12.68 -5.30
C ARG A 26 -6.06 13.29 -3.95
N THR A 27 -4.82 13.74 -3.81
CA THR A 27 -4.36 14.26 -2.53
C THR A 27 -4.73 15.71 -2.30
N THR A 28 -4.76 16.51 -3.38
CA THR A 28 -5.07 17.94 -3.30
C THR A 28 -5.80 18.37 -4.55
N VAL A 29 -6.79 19.23 -4.40
CA VAL A 29 -7.61 19.68 -5.52
C VAL A 29 -7.22 21.06 -6.02
N ALA A 30 -6.64 21.92 -5.15
CA ALA A 30 -6.40 23.32 -5.46
C ALA A 30 -5.11 23.59 -6.23
N PHE A 31 -3.98 23.08 -5.75
CA PHE A 31 -2.67 23.41 -6.31
C PHE A 31 -1.89 22.21 -6.79
N CYS A 32 -2.31 21.03 -6.42
CA CYS A 32 -1.63 19.80 -6.78
C CYS A 32 -2.63 18.88 -7.44
N ASN A 33 -2.22 18.32 -8.56
CA ASN A 33 -3.08 17.42 -9.33
C ASN A 33 -2.60 15.98 -9.21
N GLU A 34 -2.05 15.65 -8.07
CA GLU A 34 -1.55 14.31 -7.82
C GLU A 34 -2.68 13.30 -7.72
N LYS A 35 -2.55 12.25 -8.51
CA LYS A 35 -3.47 11.12 -8.49
C LYS A 35 -2.72 9.89 -8.04
N ILE A 36 -3.24 9.20 -7.06
CA ILE A 36 -2.64 7.99 -6.51
C ILE A 36 -3.51 6.80 -6.84
N GLU A 37 -2.91 5.78 -7.43
CA GLU A 37 -3.58 4.52 -7.72
C GLU A 37 -3.17 3.49 -6.68
N ILE A 38 -4.14 2.88 -6.02
CA ILE A 38 -3.89 1.89 -4.98
C ILE A 38 -4.27 0.51 -5.46
N TYR A 39 -3.35 -0.43 -5.31
CA TYR A 39 -3.51 -1.82 -5.73
C TYR A 39 -3.43 -2.76 -4.54
N VAL A 40 -4.15 -3.88 -4.63
CA VAL A 40 -4.01 -5.00 -3.70
C VAL A 40 -3.18 -6.06 -4.39
N ALA A 41 -2.12 -6.49 -3.73
CA ALA A 41 -1.28 -7.57 -4.21
C ALA A 41 -1.58 -8.82 -3.39
N GLN A 42 -1.87 -9.92 -4.07
CA GLN A 42 -2.17 -11.21 -3.43
C GLN A 42 -1.21 -12.27 -3.93
N ASP A 43 -1.16 -13.40 -3.24
CA ASP A 43 -0.29 -14.52 -3.60
C ASP A 43 1.17 -14.10 -3.71
N LEU A 44 1.65 -13.45 -2.65
CA LEU A 44 3.00 -12.91 -2.60
C LEU A 44 4.05 -14.01 -2.55
N LYS A 45 5.11 -13.82 -3.33
CA LYS A 45 6.26 -14.73 -3.35
C LYS A 45 7.51 -13.95 -2.94
N PRO A 46 8.31 -14.49 -2.01
CA PRO A 46 9.53 -13.80 -1.59
C PRO A 46 10.53 -13.66 -2.73
N THR A 47 11.13 -12.48 -2.82
CA THR A 47 12.26 -12.20 -3.70
C THR A 47 13.27 -11.38 -2.91
N HIS A 48 13.90 -10.41 -3.55
CA HIS A 48 14.87 -9.54 -2.89
C HIS A 48 14.46 -8.08 -3.03
N GLN A 49 14.63 -7.30 -1.94
CA GLN A 49 14.51 -5.86 -2.01
C GLN A 49 15.64 -5.28 -2.87
N HIS A 50 15.32 -4.23 -3.60
CA HIS A 50 16.27 -3.49 -4.41
C HIS A 50 16.05 -1.99 -4.17
N LEU A 51 16.43 -1.55 -2.95
CA LEU A 51 16.29 -0.16 -2.57
C LEU A 51 17.42 0.68 -3.14
N ASP A 52 17.12 1.94 -3.43
CA ASP A 52 18.13 2.92 -3.80
C ASP A 52 19.03 3.21 -2.57
N GLU A 53 20.21 3.76 -2.80
CA GLU A 53 21.18 4.01 -1.73
C GLU A 53 20.62 4.80 -0.54
N ASP A 54 19.71 5.73 -0.81
CA ASP A 54 19.14 6.60 0.22
C ASP A 54 17.83 6.10 0.76
N GLU A 55 17.38 4.93 0.36
CA GLU A 55 16.10 4.38 0.82
C GLU A 55 16.30 3.43 1.99
N PHE A 56 15.46 3.61 3.02
CA PHE A 56 15.44 2.75 4.19
C PHE A 56 13.98 2.34 4.43
N ILE A 57 13.62 1.14 3.95
CA ILE A 57 12.25 0.64 4.08
C ILE A 57 12.27 -0.66 4.86
N ASP A 58 11.57 -0.67 5.98
CA ASP A 58 11.32 -1.87 6.77
C ASP A 58 9.93 -2.38 6.46
N VAL A 59 9.81 -3.70 6.31
CA VAL A 59 8.53 -4.33 5.98
C VAL A 59 8.02 -5.06 7.21
N TYR A 60 6.79 -4.73 7.61
CA TYR A 60 6.12 -5.32 8.77
C TYR A 60 4.80 -5.95 8.33
N ALA A 61 4.39 -7.00 9.02
CA ALA A 61 3.12 -7.66 8.76
C ALA A 61 2.17 -7.45 9.93
N TYR A 62 0.95 -6.98 9.63
CA TYR A 62 -0.09 -6.74 10.62
C TYR A 62 -1.42 -7.30 10.11
N SER A 63 -2.29 -7.68 11.03
CA SER A 63 -3.67 -8.00 10.67
C SER A 63 -4.43 -6.71 10.32
N VAL A 64 -5.52 -6.84 9.60
CA VAL A 64 -6.34 -5.66 9.25
C VAL A 64 -6.89 -5.01 10.52
N ASP A 65 -7.30 -5.80 11.50
CA ASP A 65 -7.80 -5.26 12.77
C ASP A 65 -6.72 -4.48 13.52
N GLU A 66 -5.48 -4.97 13.53
CA GLU A 66 -4.37 -4.24 14.13
C GLU A 66 -4.12 -2.91 13.40
N LEU A 67 -4.19 -2.92 12.07
CA LEU A 67 -4.02 -1.70 11.29
C LEU A 67 -5.12 -0.68 11.60
N CYS A 68 -6.36 -1.13 11.76
CA CYS A 68 -7.44 -0.23 12.13
C CYS A 68 -7.23 0.38 13.52
N GLU A 69 -6.74 -0.40 14.47
CA GLU A 69 -6.40 0.12 15.80
C GLU A 69 -5.29 1.16 15.72
N MET A 70 -4.30 0.94 14.87
CA MET A 70 -3.21 1.90 14.65
C MET A 70 -3.71 3.20 14.04
N ILE A 71 -4.74 3.14 13.19
CA ILE A 71 -5.37 4.34 12.65
C ILE A 71 -6.06 5.12 13.76
N TYR A 72 -6.90 4.45 14.55
CA TYR A 72 -7.66 5.12 15.60
C TYR A 72 -6.80 5.64 16.75
N SER A 73 -5.68 4.99 17.02
CA SER A 73 -4.76 5.44 18.05
C SER A 73 -3.79 6.54 17.59
N GLY A 74 -3.82 6.90 16.32
CA GLY A 74 -2.97 7.94 15.77
C GLY A 74 -1.59 7.49 15.34
N LYS A 75 -1.31 6.20 15.33
CA LYS A 75 -0.03 5.68 14.85
C LYS A 75 0.07 5.71 13.33
N ILE A 76 -1.05 5.61 12.64
CA ILE A 76 -1.14 5.77 11.19
C ILE A 76 -1.96 7.02 10.92
N GLU A 77 -1.34 8.03 10.34
CA GLU A 77 -1.97 9.31 10.04
C GLU A 77 -2.04 9.62 8.55
N ASP A 78 -1.24 8.94 7.74
CA ASP A 78 -1.21 9.19 6.30
C ASP A 78 -2.55 8.87 5.64
N GLY A 79 -3.13 9.87 4.96
CA GLY A 79 -4.46 9.75 4.38
C GLY A 79 -4.59 8.65 3.33
N LYS A 80 -3.58 8.49 2.46
CA LYS A 80 -3.65 7.45 1.44
C LYS A 80 -3.56 6.05 2.04
N THR A 81 -2.79 5.90 3.10
CA THR A 81 -2.66 4.61 3.82
C THR A 81 -3.98 4.27 4.52
N ILE A 82 -4.59 5.24 5.19
CA ILE A 82 -5.89 5.06 5.83
C ILE A 82 -6.95 4.67 4.81
N ALA A 83 -7.00 5.38 3.67
CA ALA A 83 -7.95 5.07 2.61
C ALA A 83 -7.78 3.65 2.09
N ALA A 84 -6.54 3.21 1.90
CA ALA A 84 -6.24 1.86 1.43
C ALA A 84 -6.70 0.80 2.43
N ILE A 85 -6.37 0.98 3.69
CA ILE A 85 -6.71 0.01 4.75
C ILE A 85 -8.22 -0.11 4.93
N MET A 86 -8.90 1.03 5.05
CA MET A 86 -10.35 1.04 5.27
C MET A 86 -11.11 0.50 4.06
N SER A 87 -10.67 0.82 2.85
CA SER A 87 -11.29 0.31 1.63
C SER A 87 -11.08 -1.19 1.48
N TYR A 88 -9.90 -1.67 1.83
CA TYR A 88 -9.63 -3.11 1.83
C TYR A 88 -10.57 -3.84 2.81
N LYS A 89 -10.68 -3.31 4.02
CA LYS A 89 -11.57 -3.88 5.02
C LYS A 89 -13.02 -3.93 4.54
N ALA A 90 -13.50 -2.84 3.98
CA ALA A 90 -14.88 -2.78 3.50
C ALA A 90 -15.16 -3.74 2.36
N LYS A 91 -14.19 -3.96 1.48
CA LYS A 91 -14.37 -4.80 0.30
C LYS A 91 -14.12 -6.28 0.56
N TYR A 92 -13.10 -6.61 1.33
CA TYR A 92 -12.65 -8.00 1.51
C TYR A 92 -12.98 -8.62 2.85
N GLU A 93 -13.16 -7.83 3.88
CA GLU A 93 -13.43 -8.33 5.24
C GLU A 93 -14.78 -7.83 5.75
N LYS A 94 -15.81 -8.30 5.12
CA LYS A 94 -17.19 -7.91 5.48
C LYS A 94 -17.69 -8.57 6.76
#